data_51da37af2955048abd7b967406b53171
#
_entry.id   51da37af2955048abd7b967406b53171
#
_cell.length_a   1.000
_cell.length_b   1.000
_cell.length_c   1.000
_cell.angle_alpha   90.00
_cell.angle_beta   90.00
_cell.angle_gamma   90.00
#
_symmetry.space_group_name_H-M   'P 1'
#
loop_
_entity.id
_entity.type
_entity.pdbx_description
1 polymer ?
#
loop_
_entity_poly.entity_id
_entity_poly.type
_entity_poly.pdbx_seq_one_letter_code
_entity_poly.pdbx_strand_id
1 'polypeptide(L)'
;GLHRTVKEISKQNIASNTLMGGNINYRNQGWHVGATGFYTSFSLPLTPDQSQLYKRFAPQGNNFWNASVDYGYVSHRWTIAGETATGNCGAIATLNAASYLFSDYFSLLALHRFYSARYYSLFSNSFSEGSDVQDENGAYLGFTWVPAHRWSITGYSDFAYFVWPKYHTKQSTQCWDHLLNILYQPNKRWTLGTRLRYKEKAGTATGRWRLYATFADENWSA
;
A
#
# COMPACT_ATOMS: atom_id res chain seq x y z
N GLY A 1 -8.91 0.09 22.49
CA GLY A 1 -8.87 -1.16 23.25
C GLY A 1 -10.12 -1.99 22.99
N LEU A 2 -10.08 -3.31 23.19
CA LEU A 2 -11.22 -4.19 22.87
C LEU A 2 -12.26 -4.24 23.99
N HIS A 3 -12.00 -3.59 25.13
CA HIS A 3 -12.91 -3.52 26.30
C HIS A 3 -13.55 -4.86 26.71
N ARG A 4 -12.78 -5.95 26.67
CA ARG A 4 -13.26 -7.29 26.96
C ARG A 4 -13.03 -7.76 28.39
N THR A 5 -12.07 -7.17 29.08
CA THR A 5 -11.70 -7.51 30.46
C THR A 5 -11.89 -6.31 31.39
N VAL A 6 -12.09 -6.57 32.70
CA VAL A 6 -12.20 -5.52 33.71
C VAL A 6 -10.98 -4.58 33.69
N LYS A 7 -9.77 -5.13 33.45
CA LYS A 7 -8.54 -4.36 33.32
C LYS A 7 -8.50 -3.47 32.06
N GLU A 8 -9.13 -3.90 30.96
CA GLU A 8 -9.25 -3.08 29.76
C GLU A 8 -10.32 -2.00 29.91
N ILE A 9 -11.44 -2.32 30.57
CA ILE A 9 -12.51 -1.38 30.89
C ILE A 9 -12.01 -0.28 31.84
N SER A 10 -11.21 -0.61 32.84
CA SER A 10 -10.63 0.40 33.77
C SER A 10 -9.65 1.36 33.07
N LYS A 11 -9.17 1.03 31.87
CA LYS A 11 -8.33 1.89 31.03
C LYS A 11 -9.10 2.68 29.97
N GLN A 12 -10.43 2.67 30.03
CA GLN A 12 -11.25 3.45 29.09
C GLN A 12 -11.11 4.94 29.40
N ASN A 13 -10.98 5.76 28.35
CA ASN A 13 -10.94 7.24 28.43
C ASN A 13 -9.80 7.83 29.30
N ILE A 14 -8.73 7.09 29.58
CA ILE A 14 -7.57 7.60 30.33
C ILE A 14 -6.57 8.40 29.48
N ALA A 15 -6.63 8.27 28.15
CA ALA A 15 -5.76 8.97 27.21
C ALA A 15 -6.58 9.80 26.23
N SER A 16 -6.14 11.02 25.97
CA SER A 16 -6.65 11.88 24.93
C SER A 16 -5.60 12.10 23.83
N ASN A 17 -6.08 12.38 22.63
CA ASN A 17 -5.26 12.69 21.46
C ASN A 17 -5.78 13.98 20.84
N THR A 18 -4.88 14.91 20.56
CA THR A 18 -5.14 16.12 19.79
C THR A 18 -4.43 16.00 18.45
N LEU A 19 -5.16 16.12 17.36
CA LEU A 19 -4.65 16.08 16.00
C LEU A 19 -4.95 17.41 15.30
N MET A 20 -3.93 18.04 14.72
CA MET A 20 -4.04 19.23 13.87
C MET A 20 -3.27 19.00 12.58
N GLY A 21 -3.81 19.47 11.46
CA GLY A 21 -3.15 19.33 10.18
C GLY A 21 -3.73 20.23 9.12
N GLY A 22 -3.02 20.32 8.01
CA GLY A 22 -3.42 21.10 6.86
C GLY A 22 -2.83 20.52 5.57
N ASN A 23 -3.50 20.83 4.47
CA ASN A 23 -3.08 20.46 3.13
C ASN A 23 -3.25 21.66 2.21
N ILE A 24 -2.30 21.85 1.32
CA ILE A 24 -2.37 22.84 0.25
C ILE A 24 -2.06 22.17 -1.08
N ASN A 25 -2.85 22.45 -2.11
CA ASN A 25 -2.71 21.84 -3.42
C ASN A 25 -2.77 22.89 -4.52
N TYR A 26 -1.87 22.78 -5.49
CA TYR A 26 -1.90 23.53 -6.74
C TYR A 26 -2.13 22.57 -7.92
N ARG A 27 -3.05 22.92 -8.82
CA ARG A 27 -3.37 22.14 -10.02
C ARG A 27 -3.41 23.04 -11.25
N ASN A 28 -2.72 22.63 -12.30
CA ASN A 28 -2.72 23.33 -13.58
C ASN A 28 -2.38 22.36 -14.73
N GLN A 29 -3.20 22.37 -15.79
CA GLN A 29 -2.95 21.66 -17.07
C GLN A 29 -2.47 20.21 -16.92
N GLY A 30 -3.13 19.44 -16.05
CA GLY A 30 -2.79 18.04 -15.80
C GLY A 30 -1.72 17.83 -14.73
N TRP A 31 -1.00 18.85 -14.30
CA TRP A 31 -0.09 18.81 -13.17
C TRP A 31 -0.81 19.07 -11.85
N HIS A 32 -0.37 18.41 -10.81
CA HIS A 32 -0.64 18.82 -9.44
C HIS A 32 0.62 18.72 -8.58
N VAL A 33 0.71 19.60 -7.60
CA VAL A 33 1.70 19.55 -6.52
C VAL A 33 0.98 19.91 -5.24
N GLY A 34 1.16 19.10 -4.21
CA GLY A 34 0.57 19.31 -2.91
C GLY A 34 1.59 19.25 -1.79
N ALA A 35 1.24 19.83 -0.67
CA ALA A 35 1.98 19.68 0.58
C ALA A 35 0.99 19.42 1.71
N THR A 36 1.26 18.42 2.52
CA THR A 36 0.45 18.04 3.68
C THR A 36 1.31 18.07 4.92
N GLY A 37 0.79 18.56 6.01
CA GLY A 37 1.44 18.50 7.32
C GLY A 37 0.45 18.24 8.41
N PHE A 38 0.83 17.43 9.40
CA PHE A 38 0.03 17.24 10.60
C PHE A 38 0.90 17.08 11.84
N TYR A 39 0.31 17.42 12.96
CA TYR A 39 0.88 17.28 14.28
C TYR A 39 -0.12 16.58 15.19
N THR A 40 0.33 15.62 15.98
CA THR A 40 -0.48 14.95 16.98
C THR A 40 0.21 14.95 18.34
N SER A 41 -0.59 15.16 19.40
CA SER A 41 -0.14 15.14 20.78
C SER A 41 -1.02 14.20 21.61
N PHE A 42 -0.38 13.29 22.31
CA PHE A 42 -1.03 12.35 23.24
C PHE A 42 -0.84 12.82 24.69
N SER A 43 -1.88 12.70 25.51
CA SER A 43 -1.78 13.00 26.95
C SER A 43 -0.91 11.99 27.71
N LEU A 44 -0.79 10.77 27.19
CA LEU A 44 0.10 9.73 27.73
C LEU A 44 1.16 9.35 26.67
N PRO A 45 2.44 9.20 27.07
CA PRO A 45 3.49 8.86 26.14
C PRO A 45 3.34 7.43 25.59
N LEU A 46 3.67 7.26 24.30
CA LEU A 46 3.87 5.95 23.74
C LEU A 46 5.21 5.39 24.25
N THR A 47 5.15 4.22 24.85
CA THR A 47 6.32 3.53 25.44
C THR A 47 6.39 2.09 24.92
N PRO A 48 6.69 1.88 23.62
CA PRO A 48 6.82 0.54 23.07
C PRO A 48 8.03 -0.18 23.68
N ASP A 49 7.91 -1.49 23.87
CA ASP A 49 9.04 -2.33 24.26
C ASP A 49 10.03 -2.44 23.09
N GLN A 50 11.15 -1.76 23.19
CA GLN A 50 12.22 -1.73 22.18
C GLN A 50 13.30 -2.80 22.39
N SER A 51 13.18 -3.68 23.38
CA SER A 51 14.09 -4.80 23.57
C SER A 51 14.10 -5.76 22.37
N GLN A 52 12.99 -5.78 21.62
CA GLN A 52 12.80 -6.60 20.44
C GLN A 52 13.28 -5.85 19.18
N LEU A 53 14.15 -6.47 18.40
CA LEU A 53 14.76 -5.84 17.21
C LEU A 53 13.73 -5.24 16.25
N TYR A 54 12.64 -5.94 15.95
CA TYR A 54 11.62 -5.45 15.03
C TYR A 54 10.83 -4.23 15.53
N LYS A 55 10.91 -3.91 16.86
CA LYS A 55 10.30 -2.72 17.47
C LYS A 55 11.26 -1.57 17.71
N ARG A 56 12.54 -1.72 17.33
CA ARG A 56 13.59 -0.74 17.68
C ARG A 56 13.27 0.68 17.23
N PHE A 57 12.60 0.84 16.12
CA PHE A 57 12.23 2.14 15.54
C PHE A 57 10.74 2.50 15.73
N ALA A 58 10.07 1.83 16.65
CA ALA A 58 8.69 2.18 16.99
C ALA A 58 8.61 3.59 17.60
N PRO A 59 7.54 4.37 17.31
CA PRO A 59 7.38 5.73 17.80
C PRO A 59 7.34 5.78 19.33
N GLN A 60 8.09 6.71 19.91
CA GLN A 60 8.14 6.95 21.36
C GLN A 60 7.84 8.41 21.69
N GLY A 61 7.22 8.66 22.85
CA GLY A 61 6.90 9.99 23.36
C GLY A 61 5.46 10.39 23.15
N ASN A 62 5.19 11.69 23.25
CA ASN A 62 3.83 12.24 23.24
C ASN A 62 3.52 12.98 21.92
N ASN A 63 4.52 13.60 21.32
CA ASN A 63 4.34 14.55 20.25
C ASN A 63 4.95 14.04 18.95
N PHE A 64 4.15 14.05 17.90
CA PHE A 64 4.57 13.55 16.58
C PHE A 64 4.11 14.51 15.50
N TRP A 65 4.96 14.73 14.52
CA TRP A 65 4.60 15.43 13.31
C TRP A 65 5.05 14.64 12.08
N ASN A 66 4.30 14.76 11.01
CA ASN A 66 4.70 14.30 9.69
C ASN A 66 4.36 15.38 8.67
N ALA A 67 5.17 15.47 7.65
CA ALA A 67 4.94 16.32 6.50
C ALA A 67 5.25 15.55 5.22
N SER A 68 4.50 15.83 4.16
CA SER A 68 4.72 15.24 2.84
C SER A 68 4.56 16.26 1.74
N VAL A 69 5.20 15.97 0.62
CA VAL A 69 4.98 16.61 -0.66
C VAL A 69 4.52 15.56 -1.63
N ASP A 70 3.39 15.81 -2.29
CA ASP A 70 2.84 14.99 -3.33
C ASP A 70 2.86 15.72 -4.67
N TYR A 71 2.97 14.96 -5.74
CA TYR A 71 2.97 15.47 -7.10
C TYR A 71 2.35 14.47 -8.07
N GLY A 72 1.86 14.97 -9.17
CA GLY A 72 1.32 14.14 -10.22
C GLY A 72 1.18 14.86 -11.55
N TYR A 73 1.08 14.04 -12.57
CA TYR A 73 0.83 14.48 -13.93
C TYR A 73 -0.13 13.52 -14.62
N VAL A 74 -1.16 14.07 -15.23
CA VAL A 74 -2.15 13.30 -16.00
C VAL A 74 -2.24 13.87 -17.40
N SER A 75 -2.05 13.01 -18.39
CA SER A 75 -2.25 13.31 -19.80
C SER A 75 -3.06 12.18 -20.46
N HIS A 76 -3.26 12.26 -21.77
CA HIS A 76 -3.98 11.22 -22.52
C HIS A 76 -3.34 9.83 -22.37
N ARG A 77 -2.02 9.73 -22.26
CA ARG A 77 -1.28 8.44 -22.20
C ARG A 77 -0.56 8.21 -20.89
N TRP A 78 -0.19 9.25 -20.16
CA TRP A 78 0.59 9.17 -18.94
C TRP A 78 -0.25 9.52 -17.72
N THR A 79 -0.14 8.71 -16.71
CA THR A 79 -0.53 9.07 -15.33
C THR A 79 0.67 8.84 -14.44
N ILE A 80 1.18 9.90 -13.83
CA ILE A 80 2.31 9.87 -12.90
C ILE A 80 1.82 10.39 -11.57
N ALA A 81 2.19 9.73 -10.48
CA ALA A 81 1.89 10.17 -9.13
C ALA A 81 3.03 9.79 -8.20
N GLY A 82 3.32 10.63 -7.25
CA GLY A 82 4.32 10.35 -6.23
C GLY A 82 4.09 11.16 -4.97
N GLU A 83 4.60 10.64 -3.87
CA GLU A 83 4.60 11.30 -2.56
C GLU A 83 5.90 10.98 -1.85
N THR A 84 6.45 11.98 -1.19
CA THR A 84 7.60 11.83 -0.30
C THR A 84 7.28 12.48 1.03
N ALA A 85 7.40 11.71 2.10
CA ALA A 85 7.06 12.09 3.45
C ALA A 85 8.25 11.97 4.40
N THR A 86 8.24 12.80 5.43
CA THR A 86 9.18 12.77 6.56
C THR A 86 8.44 13.10 7.87
N GLY A 87 9.14 13.04 8.99
CA GLY A 87 8.53 13.37 10.29
C GLY A 87 9.57 13.42 11.42
N ASN A 88 9.13 13.31 12.65
CA ASN A 88 9.97 13.28 13.85
C ASN A 88 11.14 12.29 13.78
N CYS A 89 10.97 11.22 13.02
CA CYS A 89 12.01 10.18 12.84
C CYS A 89 13.25 10.68 12.10
N GLY A 90 13.18 11.83 11.39
CA GLY A 90 14.25 12.35 10.55
C GLY A 90 14.59 11.44 9.35
N ALA A 91 13.68 10.53 9.00
CA ALA A 91 13.81 9.59 7.89
C ALA A 91 12.72 9.85 6.84
N ILE A 92 12.87 9.26 5.68
CA ILE A 92 11.94 9.46 4.56
C ILE A 92 11.20 8.18 4.20
N ALA A 93 9.98 8.37 3.68
CA ALA A 93 9.21 7.38 2.96
C ALA A 93 8.80 7.99 1.61
N THR A 94 8.95 7.25 0.52
CA THR A 94 8.54 7.71 -0.80
C THR A 94 7.85 6.61 -1.58
N LEU A 95 6.80 6.99 -2.29
CA LEU A 95 6.05 6.14 -3.20
C LEU A 95 5.91 6.87 -4.53
N ASN A 96 6.28 6.23 -5.62
CA ASN A 96 6.20 6.79 -6.96
C ASN A 96 5.57 5.78 -7.91
N ALA A 97 4.64 6.21 -8.72
CA ALA A 97 3.96 5.39 -9.70
C ALA A 97 3.88 6.10 -11.05
N ALA A 98 4.02 5.34 -12.11
CA ALA A 98 3.81 5.80 -13.47
C ALA A 98 3.03 4.75 -14.26
N SER A 99 1.94 5.18 -14.90
CA SER A 99 1.17 4.35 -15.82
C SER A 99 1.27 4.93 -17.23
N TYR A 100 1.42 4.06 -18.19
CA TYR A 100 1.47 4.41 -19.61
C TYR A 100 0.48 3.60 -20.41
N LEU A 101 -0.36 4.29 -21.18
CA LEU A 101 -1.33 3.72 -22.10
C LEU A 101 -0.68 3.63 -23.51
N PHE A 102 -0.21 2.44 -23.88
CA PHE A 102 0.37 2.20 -25.21
C PHE A 102 -0.69 2.24 -26.31
N SER A 103 -1.86 1.67 -26.00
CA SER A 103 -3.06 1.67 -26.85
C SER A 103 -4.30 1.50 -25.98
N ASP A 104 -5.49 1.63 -26.53
CA ASP A 104 -6.76 1.38 -25.83
C ASP A 104 -6.88 -0.07 -25.32
N TYR A 105 -5.99 -0.95 -25.78
CA TYR A 105 -5.99 -2.36 -25.42
C TYR A 105 -4.82 -2.79 -24.54
N PHE A 106 -3.80 -1.91 -24.34
CA PHE A 106 -2.62 -2.27 -23.57
C PHE A 106 -2.07 -1.12 -22.74
N SER A 107 -1.94 -1.37 -21.44
CA SER A 107 -1.34 -0.43 -20.48
C SER A 107 -0.36 -1.11 -19.55
N LEU A 108 0.65 -0.37 -19.11
CA LEU A 108 1.60 -0.75 -18.07
C LEU A 108 1.53 0.20 -16.90
N LEU A 109 1.76 -0.34 -15.71
CA LEU A 109 1.93 0.39 -14.46
C LEU A 109 3.25 -0.03 -13.83
N ALA A 110 4.12 0.92 -13.55
CA ALA A 110 5.31 0.73 -12.73
C ALA A 110 5.17 1.54 -11.44
N LEU A 111 5.57 0.94 -10.32
CA LEU A 111 5.56 1.61 -9.03
C LEU A 111 6.86 1.25 -8.29
N HIS A 112 7.45 2.25 -7.65
CA HIS A 112 8.57 2.09 -6.75
C HIS A 112 8.22 2.67 -5.39
N ARG A 113 8.55 1.94 -4.32
CA ARG A 113 8.37 2.38 -2.94
C ARG A 113 9.66 2.19 -2.15
N PHE A 114 9.97 3.21 -1.37
CA PHE A 114 11.08 3.16 -0.42
C PHE A 114 10.62 3.74 0.91
N TYR A 115 10.58 2.92 1.93
CA TYR A 115 10.25 3.31 3.30
C TYR A 115 11.45 2.97 4.19
N SER A 116 12.10 4.00 4.71
CA SER A 116 13.24 3.80 5.61
C SER A 116 12.84 2.96 6.82
N ALA A 117 13.73 2.10 7.32
CA ALA A 117 13.50 1.33 8.53
C ALA A 117 13.25 2.22 9.78
N ARG A 118 13.74 3.47 9.74
CA ARG A 118 13.57 4.44 10.82
C ARG A 118 12.32 5.32 10.64
N TYR A 119 11.68 5.29 9.45
CA TYR A 119 10.48 6.07 9.22
C TYR A 119 9.31 5.48 10.01
N TYR A 120 8.48 6.36 10.57
CA TYR A 120 7.19 6.02 11.13
C TYR A 120 6.18 7.16 10.94
N SER A 121 4.93 6.80 10.80
CA SER A 121 3.79 7.69 10.87
C SER A 121 2.63 6.95 11.50
N LEU A 122 1.96 7.57 12.47
CA LEU A 122 0.89 6.94 13.23
C LEU A 122 -0.41 6.77 12.42
N PHE A 123 -0.56 7.54 11.35
CA PHE A 123 -1.79 7.61 10.56
C PHE A 123 -1.57 7.34 9.07
N SER A 124 -0.34 7.03 8.65
CA SER A 124 -0.07 6.73 7.25
C SER A 124 -0.60 5.36 6.87
N ASN A 125 -1.17 5.30 5.67
CA ASN A 125 -1.46 4.07 4.97
C ASN A 125 -0.99 4.21 3.53
N SER A 126 -0.25 3.24 3.03
CA SER A 126 0.34 3.29 1.70
C SER A 126 0.43 1.89 1.10
N PHE A 127 0.70 1.82 -0.20
CA PHE A 127 0.93 0.55 -0.86
C PHE A 127 2.20 -0.11 -0.32
N SER A 128 2.06 -1.19 0.43
CA SER A 128 3.15 -1.93 1.04
C SER A 128 2.84 -3.43 1.12
N GLU A 129 3.87 -4.25 1.12
CA GLU A 129 3.75 -5.68 1.45
C GLU A 129 3.71 -5.89 2.97
N GLY A 130 4.34 -4.99 3.72
CA GLY A 130 4.28 -4.92 5.18
C GLY A 130 2.94 -4.40 5.70
N SER A 131 2.72 -4.49 7.01
CA SER A 131 1.54 -3.90 7.67
C SER A 131 1.67 -2.39 7.87
N ASP A 132 2.90 -1.89 7.90
CA ASP A 132 3.22 -0.51 8.20
C ASP A 132 4.04 0.12 7.09
N VAL A 133 3.97 1.43 6.95
CA VAL A 133 4.80 2.22 6.03
C VAL A 133 6.18 2.40 6.66
N GLN A 134 6.94 1.29 6.75
CA GLN A 134 8.25 1.25 7.39
C GLN A 134 9.07 0.09 6.86
N ASP A 135 10.39 0.30 6.68
CA ASP A 135 11.37 -0.75 6.37
C ASP A 135 10.97 -1.57 5.15
N GLU A 136 10.75 -0.91 4.01
CA GLU A 136 10.42 -1.61 2.78
C GLU A 136 11.00 -0.88 1.57
N ASN A 137 11.73 -1.61 0.73
CA ASN A 137 12.13 -1.17 -0.59
C ASN A 137 11.51 -2.13 -1.61
N GLY A 138 10.64 -1.63 -2.47
CA GLY A 138 9.87 -2.48 -3.36
C GLY A 138 9.65 -1.88 -4.74
N ALA A 139 9.47 -2.77 -5.68
CA ALA A 139 9.14 -2.45 -7.06
C ALA A 139 7.97 -3.31 -7.53
N TYR A 140 7.00 -2.68 -8.15
CA TYR A 140 5.83 -3.32 -8.73
C TYR A 140 5.75 -3.01 -10.22
N LEU A 141 5.49 -4.02 -11.01
CA LEU A 141 5.20 -3.90 -12.44
C LEU A 141 3.90 -4.64 -12.74
N GLY A 142 2.91 -3.92 -13.25
CA GLY A 142 1.62 -4.47 -13.63
C GLY A 142 1.26 -4.15 -15.07
N PHE A 143 0.40 -4.96 -15.66
CA PHE A 143 -0.12 -4.72 -16.99
C PHE A 143 -1.59 -5.10 -17.10
N THR A 144 -2.26 -4.43 -18.05
CA THR A 144 -3.59 -4.80 -18.53
C THR A 144 -3.55 -4.92 -20.03
N TRP A 145 -4.06 -6.03 -20.55
CA TRP A 145 -4.08 -6.32 -21.97
C TRP A 145 -5.43 -6.92 -22.40
N VAL A 146 -6.00 -6.37 -23.45
CA VAL A 146 -7.24 -6.82 -24.10
C VAL A 146 -6.90 -7.30 -25.52
N PRO A 147 -6.36 -8.54 -25.67
CA PRO A 147 -5.84 -9.01 -26.96
C PRO A 147 -6.91 -9.15 -28.05
N ALA A 148 -8.14 -9.37 -27.65
CA ALA A 148 -9.27 -9.52 -28.55
C ALA A 148 -10.59 -9.14 -27.83
N HIS A 149 -11.64 -8.93 -28.58
CA HIS A 149 -12.99 -8.75 -28.04
C HIS A 149 -13.34 -9.88 -27.06
N ARG A 150 -13.84 -9.53 -25.88
CA ARG A 150 -14.23 -10.46 -24.79
C ARG A 150 -13.08 -11.06 -23.98
N TRP A 151 -11.83 -10.74 -24.26
CA TRP A 151 -10.69 -11.18 -23.47
C TRP A 151 -10.13 -10.02 -22.63
N SER A 152 -9.79 -10.30 -21.39
CA SER A 152 -9.06 -9.37 -20.53
C SER A 152 -7.99 -10.15 -19.76
N ILE A 153 -6.74 -9.72 -19.89
CA ILE A 153 -5.60 -10.32 -19.22
C ILE A 153 -4.97 -9.23 -18.34
N THR A 154 -4.85 -9.50 -17.07
CA THR A 154 -4.17 -8.62 -16.11
C THR A 154 -3.11 -9.41 -15.36
N GLY A 155 -1.98 -8.81 -15.14
CA GLY A 155 -0.93 -9.45 -14.36
C GLY A 155 -0.04 -8.45 -13.66
N TYR A 156 0.63 -8.91 -12.62
CA TYR A 156 1.66 -8.14 -11.93
C TYR A 156 2.76 -9.00 -11.35
N SER A 157 3.89 -8.35 -11.13
CA SER A 157 5.00 -8.82 -10.32
C SER A 157 5.33 -7.75 -9.30
N ASP A 158 5.31 -8.09 -8.04
CA ASP A 158 5.69 -7.23 -6.92
C ASP A 158 6.87 -7.83 -6.17
N PHE A 159 7.90 -7.03 -5.97
CA PHE A 159 9.07 -7.34 -5.20
C PHE A 159 9.15 -6.42 -3.99
N ALA A 160 9.42 -6.96 -2.82
CA ALA A 160 9.66 -6.20 -1.59
C ALA A 160 10.88 -6.75 -0.85
N TYR A 161 11.75 -5.85 -0.42
CA TYR A 161 12.91 -6.13 0.39
C TYR A 161 12.85 -5.36 1.70
N PHE A 162 13.05 -6.06 2.80
CA PHE A 162 13.06 -5.54 4.17
C PHE A 162 14.48 -5.61 4.71
N VAL A 163 15.08 -4.46 4.95
CA VAL A 163 16.46 -4.36 5.43
C VAL A 163 16.56 -4.78 6.90
N TRP A 164 15.55 -4.40 7.70
CA TRP A 164 15.49 -4.64 9.12
C TRP A 164 14.73 -5.93 9.43
N PRO A 165 15.17 -6.71 10.48
CA PRO A 165 14.46 -7.92 10.87
C PRO A 165 12.98 -7.66 11.20
N LYS A 166 12.10 -8.46 10.63
CA LYS A 166 10.66 -8.49 10.95
C LYS A 166 10.37 -9.45 12.10
N TYR A 167 9.15 -9.43 12.59
CA TYR A 167 8.68 -10.36 13.61
C TYR A 167 8.98 -11.82 13.19
N HIS A 168 9.54 -12.62 14.10
CA HIS A 168 10.04 -13.97 13.86
C HIS A 168 11.21 -14.14 12.88
N THR A 169 11.85 -13.06 12.43
CA THR A 169 13.05 -13.13 11.60
C THR A 169 14.24 -12.51 12.34
N LYS A 170 15.45 -13.00 12.06
CA LYS A 170 16.69 -12.47 12.64
C LYS A 170 17.55 -11.70 11.65
N GLN A 171 17.12 -11.64 10.40
CA GLN A 171 17.86 -11.03 9.29
C GLN A 171 16.92 -10.35 8.31
N SER A 172 17.50 -9.65 7.34
CA SER A 172 16.76 -9.08 6.21
C SER A 172 15.93 -10.16 5.48
N THR A 173 14.81 -9.77 4.94
CA THR A 173 13.90 -10.67 4.24
C THR A 173 13.44 -10.07 2.92
N GLN A 174 13.00 -10.91 2.01
CA GLN A 174 12.41 -10.49 0.73
C GLN A 174 11.07 -11.17 0.51
N CYS A 175 10.26 -10.56 -0.34
CA CYS A 175 8.97 -11.08 -0.76
C CYS A 175 8.81 -10.91 -2.26
N TRP A 176 8.30 -11.93 -2.93
CA TRP A 176 7.83 -11.91 -4.30
C TRP A 176 6.35 -12.24 -4.35
N ASP A 177 5.57 -11.47 -5.11
CA ASP A 177 4.15 -11.74 -5.35
C ASP A 177 3.86 -11.56 -6.85
N HIS A 178 3.51 -12.64 -7.52
CA HIS A 178 3.17 -12.65 -8.93
C HIS A 178 1.72 -13.07 -9.10
N LEU A 179 1.00 -12.36 -9.95
CA LEU A 179 -0.36 -12.69 -10.29
C LEU A 179 -0.60 -12.58 -11.78
N LEU A 180 -1.31 -13.56 -12.33
CA LEU A 180 -1.87 -13.54 -13.68
C LEU A 180 -3.35 -13.89 -13.59
N ASN A 181 -4.19 -13.03 -14.14
CA ASN A 181 -5.64 -13.23 -14.22
C ASN A 181 -6.09 -13.10 -15.67
N ILE A 182 -6.77 -14.12 -16.16
CA ILE A 182 -7.28 -14.18 -17.54
C ILE A 182 -8.79 -14.31 -17.46
N LEU A 183 -9.52 -13.42 -18.10
CA LEU A 183 -10.98 -13.41 -18.19
C LEU A 183 -11.42 -13.56 -19.63
N TYR A 184 -12.42 -14.38 -19.85
CA TYR A 184 -13.11 -14.52 -21.11
C TYR A 184 -14.61 -14.38 -20.94
N GLN A 185 -15.23 -13.49 -21.68
CA GLN A 185 -16.69 -13.21 -21.64
C GLN A 185 -17.32 -13.58 -22.99
N PRO A 186 -17.72 -14.85 -23.20
CA PRO A 186 -18.35 -15.27 -24.46
C PRO A 186 -19.60 -14.50 -24.80
N ASN A 187 -20.35 -14.07 -23.78
CA ASN A 187 -21.54 -13.22 -23.92
C ASN A 187 -21.73 -12.39 -22.62
N LYS A 188 -22.78 -11.57 -22.57
CA LYS A 188 -23.08 -10.72 -21.41
C LYS A 188 -23.40 -11.49 -20.12
N ARG A 189 -23.82 -12.75 -20.22
CA ARG A 189 -24.25 -13.56 -19.07
C ARG A 189 -23.13 -14.41 -18.46
N TRP A 190 -22.14 -14.83 -19.27
CA TRP A 190 -21.08 -15.73 -18.82
C TRP A 190 -19.74 -15.04 -18.73
N THR A 191 -19.05 -15.23 -17.62
CA THR A 191 -17.64 -14.89 -17.44
C THR A 191 -16.89 -16.12 -16.99
N LEU A 192 -15.90 -16.54 -17.77
CA LEU A 192 -14.96 -17.59 -17.45
C LEU A 192 -13.65 -16.97 -17.03
N GLY A 193 -13.06 -17.40 -15.93
CA GLY A 193 -11.83 -16.83 -15.43
C GLY A 193 -10.85 -17.87 -14.91
N THR A 194 -9.56 -17.60 -15.12
CA THR A 194 -8.50 -18.31 -14.43
C THR A 194 -7.58 -17.32 -13.75
N ARG A 195 -7.15 -17.66 -12.54
CA ARG A 195 -6.27 -16.84 -11.72
C ARG A 195 -5.14 -17.70 -11.19
N LEU A 196 -3.92 -17.31 -11.53
CA LEU A 196 -2.68 -17.90 -11.05
C LEU A 196 -2.02 -16.90 -10.11
N ARG A 197 -1.61 -17.32 -8.93
CA ARG A 197 -0.83 -16.52 -8.01
C ARG A 197 0.29 -17.33 -7.40
N TYR A 198 1.49 -16.78 -7.44
CA TYR A 198 2.65 -17.30 -6.75
C TYR A 198 3.13 -16.23 -5.78
N LYS A 199 3.30 -16.59 -4.51
CA LYS A 199 3.84 -15.70 -3.49
C LYS A 199 4.91 -16.42 -2.70
N GLU A 200 6.07 -15.78 -2.56
CA GLU A 200 7.16 -16.21 -1.71
C GLU A 200 7.46 -15.13 -0.68
N LYS A 201 7.50 -15.51 0.58
CA LYS A 201 7.78 -14.61 1.69
C LYS A 201 8.69 -15.29 2.70
N ALA A 202 9.84 -14.66 3.03
CA ALA A 202 10.80 -15.17 4.03
C ALA A 202 11.16 -16.65 3.81
N GLY A 203 11.36 -17.08 2.55
CA GLY A 203 11.72 -18.46 2.20
C GLY A 203 10.54 -19.44 2.14
N THR A 204 9.30 -18.99 2.39
CA THR A 204 8.12 -19.82 2.24
C THR A 204 7.37 -19.45 0.96
N ALA A 205 7.26 -20.38 0.02
CA ALA A 205 6.54 -20.20 -1.24
C ALA A 205 5.14 -20.79 -1.18
N THR A 206 4.16 -20.08 -1.73
CA THR A 206 2.78 -20.55 -1.90
C THR A 206 2.31 -20.29 -3.32
N GLY A 207 1.91 -21.35 -4.02
CA GLY A 207 1.23 -21.28 -5.31
C GLY A 207 -0.28 -21.49 -5.15
N ARG A 208 -1.08 -20.69 -5.85
CA ARG A 208 -2.53 -20.86 -5.91
C ARG A 208 -3.02 -20.75 -7.34
N TRP A 209 -3.80 -21.70 -7.75
CA TRP A 209 -4.54 -21.66 -8.99
C TRP A 209 -6.04 -21.74 -8.73
N ARG A 210 -6.81 -20.94 -9.45
CA ARG A 210 -8.27 -20.95 -9.36
C ARG A 210 -8.88 -20.82 -10.74
N LEU A 211 -9.78 -21.72 -11.07
CA LEU A 211 -10.69 -21.63 -12.22
C LEU A 211 -12.07 -21.27 -11.69
N TYR A 212 -12.77 -20.34 -12.32
CA TYR A 212 -14.13 -19.99 -11.94
C TYR A 212 -14.96 -19.61 -13.15
N ALA A 213 -16.27 -19.84 -13.03
CA ALA A 213 -17.27 -19.35 -13.95
C ALA A 213 -18.34 -18.58 -13.16
N THR A 214 -18.75 -17.42 -13.65
CA THR A 214 -19.84 -16.65 -13.08
C THR A 214 -20.93 -16.48 -14.13
N PHE A 215 -22.19 -16.59 -13.70
CA PHE A 215 -23.38 -16.35 -14.51
C PHE A 215 -24.14 -15.17 -13.89
N ALA A 216 -24.42 -14.15 -14.68
CA ALA A 216 -25.27 -13.03 -14.28
C ALA A 216 -26.66 -13.22 -14.92
N ASP A 217 -27.68 -13.33 -14.10
CA ASP A 217 -29.08 -13.32 -14.55
C ASP A 217 -29.56 -11.88 -14.65
N GLU A 218 -30.07 -11.47 -15.83
CA GLU A 218 -30.57 -10.11 -16.08
C GLU A 218 -31.88 -9.80 -15.32
N ASN A 219 -32.48 -10.76 -14.61
CA ASN A 219 -33.75 -10.61 -13.93
C ASN A 219 -33.67 -10.10 -12.47
N TRP A 220 -32.52 -9.62 -12.01
CA TRP A 220 -32.34 -9.02 -10.67
C TRP A 220 -32.32 -7.49 -10.67
N SER A 221 -33.14 -6.87 -11.51
CA SER A 221 -33.48 -5.42 -11.39
C SER A 221 -34.96 -5.30 -11.05
N ALA A 222 -35.27 -5.39 -9.76
CA ALA A 222 -36.52 -4.92 -9.19
C ALA A 222 -36.22 -3.94 -8.07
#